data_8a46af9a7238c14471482c6cc8f59675
#
_entry.id   8a46af9a7238c14471482c6cc8f59675
#
_cell.length_a   1.000
_cell.length_b   1.000
_cell.length_c   1.000
_cell.angle_alpha   90.00
_cell.angle_beta   90.00
_cell.angle_gamma   90.00
#
_symmetry.space_group_name_H-M   'P 1'
#
loop_
_entity.id
_entity.type
_entity.pdbx_description
1 polymer ?
#
loop_
_entity_poly.entity_id
_entity_poly.type
_entity_poly.pdbx_seq_one_letter_code
_entity_poly.pdbx_strand_id
1 'polypeptide(L)'
;MSGDSGPRTVLLALAGLVKDYPDVQFHLVGDEATLRRELQRSRLRDTEQVQIRHASQVVGMDEAPSQALRGKRDSSMHVAIGLLREGQVDAVVSAGNTGALMALGKVFLRTIPGIDRPAIAAFL
;
A
#
# COMPACT_ATOMS: atom_id res chain seq x y z
N MET A 1 -5.84 3.14 -0.98
CA MET A 1 -5.89 2.43 0.32
C MET A 1 -7.12 1.56 0.36
N SER A 2 -6.93 0.29 0.42
CA SER A 2 -7.97 -0.73 0.53
C SER A 2 -7.84 -1.42 1.89
N GLY A 3 -8.92 -1.92 2.41
CA GLY A 3 -9.04 -2.57 3.72
C GLY A 3 -10.39 -2.24 4.34
N ASP A 4 -10.88 -3.13 5.22
CA ASP A 4 -12.24 -3.06 5.78
C ASP A 4 -12.47 -1.80 6.64
N SER A 5 -11.42 -1.22 7.19
CA SER A 5 -11.49 -0.09 8.13
C SER A 5 -11.10 1.27 7.53
N GLY A 6 -10.76 1.31 6.26
CA GLY A 6 -10.46 2.54 5.51
C GLY A 6 -9.19 3.31 5.92
N PRO A 7 -8.96 4.51 5.37
CA PRO A 7 -7.73 5.29 5.55
C PRO A 7 -7.45 5.72 6.98
N ARG A 8 -8.49 5.98 7.77
CA ARG A 8 -8.37 6.46 9.14
C ARG A 8 -7.58 5.51 10.04
N THR A 9 -7.82 4.20 9.91
CA THR A 9 -7.11 3.19 10.70
C THR A 9 -5.62 3.18 10.40
N VAL A 10 -5.25 3.34 9.13
CA VAL A 10 -3.84 3.42 8.71
C VAL A 10 -3.17 4.67 9.30
N LEU A 11 -3.84 5.82 9.28
CA LEU A 11 -3.31 7.06 9.86
C LEU A 11 -3.15 6.98 11.38
N LEU A 12 -4.06 6.29 12.08
CA LEU A 12 -3.92 6.04 13.51
C LEU A 12 -2.69 5.17 13.82
N ALA A 13 -2.46 4.12 13.04
CA ALA A 13 -1.29 3.27 13.18
C ALA A 13 0.01 4.04 12.89
N LEU A 14 0.03 4.84 11.81
CA LEU A 14 1.18 5.68 11.44
C LEU A 14 1.53 6.71 12.51
N ALA A 15 0.55 7.25 13.23
CA ALA A 15 0.80 8.24 14.28
C ALA A 15 1.67 7.71 15.43
N GLY A 16 1.66 6.39 15.67
CA GLY A 16 2.61 5.72 16.55
C GLY A 16 3.98 5.55 15.89
N LEU A 17 3.98 4.98 14.68
CA LEU A 17 5.21 4.61 13.98
C LEU A 17 6.12 5.80 13.63
N VAL A 18 5.56 6.94 13.27
CA VAL A 18 6.33 8.17 12.96
C VAL A 18 7.21 8.61 14.13
N LYS A 19 6.75 8.39 15.37
CA LYS A 19 7.55 8.72 16.57
C LYS A 19 8.65 7.71 16.85
N ASP A 20 8.32 6.43 16.64
CA ASP A 20 9.23 5.33 16.96
C ASP A 20 10.31 5.14 15.88
N TYR A 21 10.02 5.60 14.65
CA TYR A 21 10.91 5.45 13.49
C TYR A 21 11.12 6.80 12.77
N PRO A 22 11.89 7.73 13.35
CA PRO A 22 12.06 9.09 12.80
C PRO A 22 12.75 9.12 11.43
N ASP A 23 13.53 8.10 11.09
CA ASP A 23 14.27 8.02 9.83
C ASP A 23 13.46 7.34 8.70
N VAL A 24 12.23 6.88 8.97
CA VAL A 24 11.39 6.20 7.98
C VAL A 24 10.46 7.19 7.30
N GLN A 25 10.45 7.17 5.96
CA GLN A 25 9.50 7.90 5.14
C GLN A 25 8.30 7.01 4.77
N PHE A 26 7.11 7.52 4.95
CA PHE A 26 5.87 6.79 4.67
C PHE A 26 5.16 7.37 3.44
N HIS A 27 4.87 6.52 2.46
CA HIS A 27 4.09 6.88 1.28
C HIS A 27 2.66 6.32 1.42
N LEU A 28 1.69 7.20 1.61
CA LEU A 28 0.26 6.86 1.61
C LEU A 28 -0.26 6.86 0.18
N VAL A 29 -0.69 5.69 -0.29
CA VAL A 29 -1.17 5.53 -1.67
C VAL A 29 -2.68 5.39 -1.70
N GLY A 30 -3.38 6.28 -2.42
CA GLY A 30 -4.83 6.27 -2.54
C GLY A 30 -5.41 7.57 -3.10
N ASP A 31 -6.73 7.75 -2.96
CA ASP A 31 -7.37 9.00 -3.38
C ASP A 31 -6.81 10.19 -2.61
N GLU A 32 -6.16 11.09 -3.34
CA GLU A 32 -5.42 12.20 -2.74
C GLU A 32 -6.31 13.13 -1.93
N ALA A 33 -7.50 13.45 -2.43
CA ALA A 33 -8.42 14.36 -1.74
C ALA A 33 -8.88 13.78 -0.40
N THR A 34 -9.18 12.50 -0.38
CA THR A 34 -9.55 11.78 0.83
C THR A 34 -8.39 11.69 1.82
N LEU A 35 -7.20 11.32 1.34
CA LEU A 35 -6.01 11.19 2.19
C LEU A 35 -5.59 12.53 2.78
N ARG A 36 -5.60 13.62 2.01
CA ARG A 36 -5.31 14.98 2.51
C ARG A 36 -6.28 15.40 3.60
N ARG A 37 -7.58 15.18 3.38
CA ARG A 37 -8.62 15.53 4.37
C ARG A 37 -8.44 14.75 5.67
N GLU A 38 -8.18 13.45 5.60
CA GLU A 38 -7.96 12.62 6.78
C GLU A 38 -6.63 12.96 7.48
N LEU A 39 -5.58 13.24 6.73
CA LEU A 39 -4.28 13.65 7.26
C LEU A 39 -4.40 14.97 8.05
N GLN A 40 -5.10 15.98 7.50
CA GLN A 40 -5.34 17.25 8.17
C GLN A 40 -6.09 17.12 9.52
N ARG A 41 -6.92 16.09 9.65
CA ARG A 41 -7.66 15.77 10.88
C ARG A 41 -6.87 14.92 11.86
N SER A 42 -5.72 14.43 11.46
CA SER A 42 -4.87 13.54 12.23
C SER A 42 -3.77 14.30 12.99
N ARG A 43 -3.07 13.58 13.86
CA ARG A 43 -1.86 14.09 14.54
C ARG A 43 -0.65 14.19 13.61
N LEU A 44 -0.78 13.73 12.37
CA LEU A 44 0.29 13.70 11.35
C LEU A 44 0.24 14.89 10.39
N ARG A 45 -0.64 15.85 10.60
CA ARG A 45 -0.86 16.99 9.68
C ARG A 45 0.41 17.81 9.40
N ASP A 46 1.31 17.89 10.37
CA ASP A 46 2.51 18.75 10.32
C ASP A 46 3.80 17.93 10.15
N THR A 47 3.72 16.63 9.82
CA THR A 47 4.91 15.79 9.63
C THR A 47 5.34 15.74 8.16
N GLU A 48 6.65 15.88 7.94
CA GLU A 48 7.27 15.70 6.63
C GLU A 48 7.56 14.23 6.29
N GLN A 49 7.44 13.32 7.26
CA GLN A 49 7.67 11.88 7.07
C GLN A 49 6.56 11.19 6.26
N VAL A 50 5.41 11.85 6.06
CA VAL A 50 4.26 11.27 5.37
C VAL A 50 4.02 11.99 4.06
N GLN A 51 4.19 11.29 2.95
CA GLN A 51 3.91 11.76 1.61
C GLN A 51 2.68 11.05 1.04
N ILE A 52 1.88 11.77 0.25
CA ILE A 52 0.72 11.20 -0.44
C ILE A 52 1.10 10.90 -1.90
N ARG A 53 0.74 9.71 -2.36
CA ARG A 53 0.80 9.29 -3.77
C ARG A 53 -0.62 9.02 -4.24
N HIS A 54 -1.06 9.76 -5.24
CA HIS A 54 -2.41 9.61 -5.79
C HIS A 54 -2.59 8.25 -6.47
N ALA A 55 -3.77 7.66 -6.27
CA ALA A 55 -4.28 6.51 -7.01
C ALA A 55 -5.80 6.64 -7.08
N SER A 56 -6.36 6.60 -8.28
CA SER A 56 -7.79 6.85 -8.51
C SER A 56 -8.68 5.63 -8.29
N GLN A 57 -8.09 4.43 -8.19
CA GLN A 57 -8.82 3.17 -8.12
C GLN A 57 -8.46 2.37 -6.87
N VAL A 58 -9.38 1.50 -6.47
CA VAL A 58 -9.19 0.55 -5.36
C VAL A 58 -9.52 -0.85 -5.84
N VAL A 59 -8.71 -1.84 -5.45
CA VAL A 59 -9.03 -3.25 -5.61
C VAL A 59 -9.93 -3.67 -4.46
N GLY A 60 -11.14 -4.14 -4.77
CA GLY A 60 -12.07 -4.66 -3.79
C GLY A 60 -11.59 -5.98 -3.18
N MET A 61 -12.06 -6.29 -1.96
CA MET A 61 -11.66 -7.51 -1.26
C MET A 61 -12.08 -8.79 -2.01
N ASP A 62 -13.22 -8.74 -2.71
CA ASP A 62 -13.80 -9.87 -3.45
C ASP A 62 -13.39 -9.90 -4.93
N GLU A 63 -12.56 -8.95 -5.39
CA GLU A 63 -12.14 -8.91 -6.78
C GLU A 63 -11.11 -10.01 -7.09
N ALA A 64 -11.29 -10.64 -8.26
CA ALA A 64 -10.34 -11.62 -8.74
C ALA A 64 -8.96 -10.97 -9.00
N PRO A 65 -7.84 -11.62 -8.62
CA PRO A 65 -6.48 -11.10 -8.84
C PRO A 65 -6.19 -10.73 -10.30
N SER A 66 -6.78 -11.44 -11.26
CA SER A 66 -6.65 -11.17 -12.69
C SER A 66 -7.27 -9.83 -13.11
N GLN A 67 -8.34 -9.39 -12.45
CA GLN A 67 -8.96 -8.09 -12.69
C GLN A 67 -8.09 -6.96 -12.14
N ALA A 68 -7.49 -7.14 -10.96
CA ALA A 68 -6.54 -6.20 -10.40
C ALA A 68 -5.33 -5.97 -11.33
N LEU A 69 -4.79 -7.06 -11.90
CA LEU A 69 -3.65 -7.01 -12.83
C LEU A 69 -3.94 -6.28 -14.15
N ARG A 70 -5.11 -6.54 -14.75
CA ARG A 70 -5.41 -6.08 -16.12
C ARG A 70 -6.22 -4.80 -16.17
N GLY A 71 -7.16 -4.63 -15.24
CA GLY A 71 -8.19 -3.59 -15.31
C GLY A 71 -7.93 -2.38 -14.42
N LYS A 72 -7.16 -2.53 -13.33
CA LYS A 72 -7.00 -1.47 -12.31
C LYS A 72 -5.55 -1.03 -12.17
N ARG A 73 -4.99 -0.52 -13.26
CA ARG A 73 -3.59 -0.08 -13.32
C ARG A 73 -3.28 1.14 -12.46
N ASP A 74 -4.30 1.93 -12.12
CA ASP A 74 -4.20 3.08 -11.22
C ASP A 74 -4.82 2.77 -9.83
N SER A 75 -4.85 1.49 -9.44
CA SER A 75 -5.24 1.13 -8.09
C SER A 75 -4.12 1.43 -7.10
N SER A 76 -4.51 1.77 -5.86
CA SER A 76 -3.55 2.05 -4.80
C SER A 76 -2.53 0.91 -4.59
N MET A 77 -2.95 -0.34 -4.77
CA MET A 77 -2.07 -1.50 -4.66
C MET A 77 -1.08 -1.58 -5.84
N HIS A 78 -1.54 -1.30 -7.06
CA HIS A 78 -0.70 -1.31 -8.26
C HIS A 78 0.35 -0.19 -8.19
N VAL A 79 -0.06 1.02 -7.81
CA VAL A 79 0.83 2.17 -7.63
C VAL A 79 1.87 1.88 -6.55
N ALA A 80 1.47 1.32 -5.39
CA ALA A 80 2.39 0.98 -4.32
C ALA A 80 3.46 -0.05 -4.75
N ILE A 81 3.06 -1.11 -5.44
CA ILE A 81 4.00 -2.11 -6.00
C ILE A 81 4.90 -1.48 -7.09
N GLY A 82 4.36 -0.54 -7.87
CA GLY A 82 5.14 0.24 -8.84
C GLY A 82 6.27 1.04 -8.19
N LEU A 83 5.98 1.75 -7.10
CA LEU A 83 6.99 2.50 -6.32
C LEU A 83 8.11 1.58 -5.81
N LEU A 84 7.76 0.38 -5.33
CA LEU A 84 8.76 -0.59 -4.88
C LEU A 84 9.61 -1.11 -6.04
N ARG A 85 9.00 -1.44 -7.17
CA ARG A 85 9.72 -1.88 -8.38
C ARG A 85 10.70 -0.84 -8.90
N GLU A 86 10.34 0.44 -8.78
CA GLU A 86 11.15 1.58 -9.22
C GLU A 86 12.21 2.01 -8.19
N GLY A 87 12.27 1.33 -7.03
CA GLY A 87 13.21 1.65 -5.95
C GLY A 87 12.92 2.97 -5.25
N GLN A 88 11.70 3.50 -5.36
CA GLN A 88 11.28 4.72 -4.66
C GLN A 88 10.90 4.45 -3.21
N VAL A 89 10.60 3.20 -2.86
CA VAL A 89 10.35 2.72 -1.50
C VAL A 89 11.02 1.37 -1.31
N ASP A 90 11.31 1.00 -0.08
CA ASP A 90 11.99 -0.25 0.29
C ASP A 90 11.01 -1.37 0.63
N ALA A 91 9.78 -1.04 0.98
CA ALA A 91 8.75 -2.02 1.35
C ALA A 91 7.33 -1.52 1.03
N VAL A 92 6.40 -2.43 0.89
CA VAL A 92 4.96 -2.16 0.74
C VAL A 92 4.18 -2.91 1.80
N VAL A 93 3.26 -2.21 2.45
CA VAL A 93 2.30 -2.77 3.41
C VAL A 93 0.89 -2.56 2.86
N SER A 94 0.09 -3.61 2.86
CA SER A 94 -1.30 -3.56 2.40
C SER A 94 -2.19 -4.41 3.31
N ALA A 95 -3.32 -3.84 3.74
CA ALA A 95 -4.39 -4.54 4.42
C ALA A 95 -5.54 -4.90 3.45
N GLY A 96 -5.31 -4.78 2.14
CA GLY A 96 -6.29 -5.07 1.11
C GLY A 96 -6.28 -6.54 0.67
N ASN A 97 -6.79 -6.78 -0.54
CA ASN A 97 -6.93 -8.10 -1.15
C ASN A 97 -5.57 -8.83 -1.29
N THR A 98 -5.37 -9.87 -0.48
CA THR A 98 -4.11 -10.64 -0.42
C THR A 98 -3.80 -11.33 -1.75
N GLY A 99 -4.80 -11.88 -2.43
CA GLY A 99 -4.61 -12.53 -3.73
C GLY A 99 -4.13 -11.56 -4.80
N ALA A 100 -4.68 -10.34 -4.82
CA ALA A 100 -4.25 -9.28 -5.71
C ALA A 100 -2.83 -8.82 -5.39
N LEU A 101 -2.49 -8.65 -4.10
CA LEU A 101 -1.15 -8.27 -3.66
C LEU A 101 -0.11 -9.30 -4.11
N MET A 102 -0.38 -10.60 -3.90
CA MET A 102 0.50 -11.68 -4.33
C MET A 102 0.66 -11.73 -5.86
N ALA A 103 -0.45 -11.56 -6.60
CA ALA A 103 -0.41 -11.57 -8.06
C ALA A 103 0.38 -10.40 -8.64
N LEU A 104 0.16 -9.19 -8.13
CA LEU A 104 0.91 -7.98 -8.51
C LEU A 104 2.40 -8.13 -8.13
N GLY A 105 2.69 -8.58 -6.92
CA GLY A 105 4.05 -8.84 -6.47
C GLY A 105 4.78 -9.82 -7.40
N LYS A 106 4.17 -10.96 -7.73
CA LYS A 106 4.76 -11.94 -8.65
C LYS A 106 5.05 -11.36 -10.03
N VAL A 107 4.12 -10.61 -10.59
CA VAL A 107 4.24 -10.08 -11.97
C VAL A 107 5.25 -8.93 -12.05
N PHE A 108 5.22 -8.02 -11.09
CA PHE A 108 6.01 -6.78 -11.16
C PHE A 108 7.35 -6.85 -10.44
N LEU A 109 7.44 -7.58 -9.33
CA LEU A 109 8.69 -7.72 -8.56
C LEU A 109 9.42 -9.02 -8.90
N ARG A 110 8.69 -10.00 -9.45
CA ARG A 110 9.15 -11.36 -9.70
C ARG A 110 9.40 -12.12 -8.38
N THR A 111 9.97 -13.32 -8.49
CA THR A 111 10.37 -14.16 -7.36
C THR A 111 11.90 -14.25 -7.30
N ILE A 112 12.42 -14.52 -6.13
CA ILE A 112 13.85 -14.83 -5.97
C ILE A 112 14.20 -16.13 -6.67
N PRO A 113 15.46 -16.31 -7.11
CA PRO A 113 15.90 -17.54 -7.78
C PRO A 113 15.55 -18.80 -6.98
N GLY A 114 14.99 -19.80 -7.64
CA GLY A 114 14.59 -21.07 -7.02
C GLY A 114 13.19 -21.08 -6.41
N ILE A 115 12.48 -19.95 -6.42
CA ILE A 115 11.09 -19.86 -5.95
C ILE A 115 10.15 -19.58 -7.13
N ASP A 116 9.26 -20.53 -7.43
CA ASP A 116 8.32 -20.40 -8.55
C ASP A 116 7.06 -19.60 -8.19
N ARG A 117 6.67 -19.62 -6.92
CA ARG A 117 5.45 -18.96 -6.42
C ARG A 117 5.71 -18.22 -5.12
N PRO A 118 5.17 -17.00 -4.96
CA PRO A 118 5.17 -16.35 -3.66
C PRO A 118 4.36 -17.17 -2.67
N ALA A 119 4.74 -17.12 -1.39
CA ALA A 119 4.06 -17.79 -0.29
C ALA A 119 3.68 -16.77 0.77
N ILE A 120 2.64 -17.09 1.55
CA ILE A 120 2.28 -16.36 2.76
C ILE A 120 3.07 -16.99 3.90
N ALA A 121 3.92 -16.20 4.55
CA ALA A 121 4.59 -16.59 5.79
C ALA A 121 3.86 -15.95 6.99
N ALA A 122 3.62 -16.74 8.04
CA ALA A 122 3.04 -16.27 9.28
C ALA A 122 3.86 -16.80 10.46
N PHE A 123 3.99 -15.98 11.50
CA PHE A 123 4.50 -16.42 12.78
C PHE A 123 3.32 -16.93 13.62
N LEU A 124 3.44 -18.12 14.16
CA LEU A 124 2.47 -18.74 15.04
C LEU A 124 2.92 -18.64 16.49
#